data_405397f4dc8c8e8eef3016ac154fc56d
#
_entry.id   405397f4dc8c8e8eef3016ac154fc56d
#
_cell.length_a   1.000
_cell.length_b   1.000
_cell.length_c   1.000
_cell.angle_alpha   90.00
_cell.angle_beta   90.00
_cell.angle_gamma   90.00
#
_symmetry.space_group_name_H-M   'P 1'
#
loop_
_entity.id
_entity.type
_entity.pdbx_description
1 polymer ?
#
loop_
_entity_poly.entity_id
_entity_poly.type
_entity_poly.pdbx_seq_one_letter_code
_entity_poly.pdbx_strand_id
1 'polypeptide(L)'
;RQGDSREASLRASMKLNFSPVFITSITTMVGVLALNTSDSPPYRDMGNMIALGVMVAWALTITFLPAILQLLPAPAQHRDKGTHRWPDRLADTVIRHHKPMFIAMLLVVAGCASLAPRNDITESWHEFFDESFEVRRTVDHIEESLQGLHVLYFVADSGKADGINEPAYLQQLDDFAEWLRSQPEVVHVSALSDTLKRLNQDLHGDDPQWYRIPATADAAAQYLLLYELSLPLGLGLDTTMTSDRSATRLSASLHRTDSATILALERKATDWAATHAPLLMINETTGLDVVFANLTHRNVVAMMEGTGTALIIISLLMIAALRSWRMGLISMVPNVLPALMAYGLWGVLYGHIDTATSVVACLSLGIVVDDTVHFLSKYNYARLTLRKSVEDAIRYAFHTVGVALMITSAILVGGFTVMEFSHFNPSRAMGLLLALTIAVALVIDFLLLPPLLMLTDRRNLSTEQTAVTDTVEDKLNRQRTE
;
A
#
# COMPACT_ATOMS: atom_id res chain seq x y z
N ARG A 1 -9.18 -35.76 25.50
CA ARG A 1 -10.28 -35.92 24.51
C ARG A 1 -10.95 -37.31 24.54
N GLN A 2 -10.34 -38.31 25.06
CA GLN A 2 -10.96 -39.62 25.28
C GLN A 2 -11.51 -39.66 26.70
N GLY A 3 -12.82 -39.43 26.86
CA GLY A 3 -13.54 -39.51 28.15
C GLY A 3 -14.00 -38.19 28.74
N ASP A 4 -13.55 -37.02 28.20
CA ASP A 4 -14.01 -35.71 28.71
C ASP A 4 -15.40 -35.36 28.18
N SER A 5 -16.21 -34.73 29.06
CA SER A 5 -17.49 -34.19 28.63
C SER A 5 -17.27 -33.12 27.57
N ARG A 6 -18.22 -32.95 26.65
CA ARG A 6 -18.17 -31.92 25.56
C ARG A 6 -17.86 -30.53 26.11
N GLU A 7 -18.47 -30.20 27.25
CA GLU A 7 -18.27 -28.92 27.93
C GLU A 7 -16.83 -28.77 28.43
N ALA A 8 -16.23 -29.80 29.00
CA ALA A 8 -14.85 -29.79 29.47
C ALA A 8 -13.86 -29.60 28.27
N SER A 9 -14.11 -30.31 27.16
CA SER A 9 -13.31 -30.19 25.95
C SER A 9 -13.41 -28.77 25.34
N LEU A 10 -14.60 -28.17 25.34
CA LEU A 10 -14.82 -26.82 24.82
C LEU A 10 -14.12 -25.78 25.72
N ARG A 11 -14.28 -25.88 27.05
CA ARG A 11 -13.59 -25.00 28.01
C ARG A 11 -12.08 -25.08 27.88
N ALA A 12 -11.52 -26.28 27.73
CA ALA A 12 -10.08 -26.46 27.50
C ALA A 12 -9.61 -25.84 26.19
N SER A 13 -10.36 -26.00 25.09
CA SER A 13 -10.07 -25.38 23.80
C SER A 13 -10.11 -23.86 23.87
N MET A 14 -11.14 -23.29 24.50
CA MET A 14 -11.24 -21.84 24.69
C MET A 14 -10.06 -21.29 25.50
N LYS A 15 -9.72 -21.93 26.62
CA LYS A 15 -8.59 -21.52 27.47
C LYS A 15 -7.25 -21.49 26.71
N LEU A 16 -7.04 -22.44 25.81
CA LEU A 16 -5.80 -22.56 25.02
C LEU A 16 -5.72 -21.56 23.85
N ASN A 17 -6.86 -21.19 23.29
CA ASN A 17 -6.91 -20.38 22.07
C ASN A 17 -7.37 -18.94 22.30
N PHE A 18 -7.90 -18.59 23.48
CA PHE A 18 -8.38 -17.23 23.76
C PHE A 18 -7.30 -16.17 23.55
N SER A 19 -6.12 -16.36 24.15
CA SER A 19 -5.02 -15.39 24.04
C SER A 19 -4.49 -15.25 22.61
N PRO A 20 -4.17 -16.33 21.87
CA PRO A 20 -3.80 -16.21 20.47
C PRO A 20 -4.83 -15.48 19.63
N VAL A 21 -6.11 -15.87 19.69
CA VAL A 21 -7.19 -15.27 18.89
C VAL A 21 -7.42 -13.79 19.26
N PHE A 22 -7.29 -13.43 20.54
CA PHE A 22 -7.38 -12.02 20.96
C PHE A 22 -6.21 -11.20 20.39
N ILE A 23 -4.99 -11.71 20.48
CA ILE A 23 -3.79 -11.03 19.99
C ILE A 23 -3.89 -10.82 18.48
N THR A 24 -4.27 -11.87 17.71
CA THR A 24 -4.40 -11.77 16.28
C THR A 24 -5.47 -10.76 15.86
N SER A 25 -6.62 -10.72 16.56
CA SER A 25 -7.66 -9.73 16.29
C SER A 25 -7.17 -8.30 16.56
N ILE A 26 -6.43 -8.06 17.64
CA ILE A 26 -5.88 -6.73 17.94
C ILE A 26 -4.79 -6.34 16.94
N THR A 27 -3.90 -7.25 16.57
CA THR A 27 -2.84 -6.95 15.60
C THR A 27 -3.41 -6.69 14.20
N THR A 28 -4.44 -7.43 13.78
CA THR A 28 -5.15 -7.16 12.52
C THR A 28 -5.85 -5.81 12.56
N MET A 29 -6.53 -5.49 13.67
CA MET A 29 -7.15 -4.18 13.86
C MET A 29 -6.12 -3.05 13.75
N VAL A 30 -4.96 -3.17 14.40
CA VAL A 30 -3.87 -2.18 14.30
C VAL A 30 -3.37 -2.03 12.88
N GLY A 31 -3.17 -3.16 12.16
CA GLY A 31 -2.73 -3.15 10.77
C GLY A 31 -3.70 -2.38 9.86
N VAL A 32 -5.01 -2.66 9.95
CA VAL A 32 -6.00 -2.00 9.09
C VAL A 32 -6.28 -0.55 9.52
N LEU A 33 -6.15 -0.20 10.81
CA LEU A 33 -6.27 1.17 11.28
C LEU A 33 -5.13 2.08 10.78
N ALA A 34 -4.00 1.52 10.32
CA ALA A 34 -2.96 2.28 9.64
C ALA A 34 -3.47 3.00 8.38
N LEU A 35 -4.56 2.53 7.76
CA LEU A 35 -5.21 3.23 6.64
C LEU A 35 -5.74 4.64 7.03
N ASN A 36 -5.89 4.94 8.32
CA ASN A 36 -6.26 6.28 8.77
C ASN A 36 -5.17 7.35 8.55
N THR A 37 -3.95 6.94 8.21
CA THR A 37 -2.90 7.87 7.78
C THR A 37 -3.13 8.45 6.39
N SER A 38 -3.97 7.79 5.56
CA SER A 38 -4.34 8.26 4.23
C SER A 38 -5.11 9.59 4.28
N ASP A 39 -4.84 10.46 3.34
CA ASP A 39 -5.62 11.69 3.10
C ASP A 39 -6.96 11.40 2.41
N SER A 40 -7.10 10.23 1.80
CA SER A 40 -8.30 9.82 1.05
C SER A 40 -9.37 9.22 1.98
N PRO A 41 -10.55 9.85 2.09
CA PRO A 41 -11.62 9.37 2.97
C PRO A 41 -12.06 7.91 2.72
N PRO A 42 -12.20 7.41 1.48
CA PRO A 42 -12.59 6.02 1.23
C PRO A 42 -11.68 4.98 1.90
N TYR A 43 -10.37 5.22 1.91
CA TYR A 43 -9.41 4.29 2.54
C TYR A 43 -9.47 4.34 4.07
N ARG A 44 -9.68 5.53 4.64
CA ARG A 44 -9.90 5.70 6.09
C ARG A 44 -11.17 4.98 6.54
N ASP A 45 -12.27 5.15 5.81
CA ASP A 45 -13.54 4.51 6.10
C ASP A 45 -13.42 2.99 5.97
N MET A 46 -12.74 2.50 4.94
CA MET A 46 -12.45 1.08 4.75
C MET A 46 -11.66 0.51 5.95
N GLY A 47 -10.61 1.19 6.40
CA GLY A 47 -9.82 0.77 7.56
C GLY A 47 -10.67 0.68 8.82
N ASN A 48 -11.51 1.68 9.09
CA ASN A 48 -12.38 1.71 10.25
C ASN A 48 -13.48 0.62 10.19
N MET A 49 -14.09 0.40 9.02
CA MET A 49 -15.09 -0.66 8.84
C MET A 49 -14.50 -2.05 9.05
N ILE A 50 -13.30 -2.31 8.48
CA ILE A 50 -12.63 -3.60 8.66
C ILE A 50 -12.23 -3.79 10.12
N ALA A 51 -11.69 -2.76 10.79
CA ALA A 51 -11.32 -2.83 12.20
C ALA A 51 -12.52 -3.16 13.09
N LEU A 52 -13.66 -2.51 12.87
CA LEU A 52 -14.91 -2.83 13.57
C LEU A 52 -15.37 -4.26 13.27
N GLY A 53 -15.33 -4.68 12.00
CA GLY A 53 -15.67 -6.05 11.58
C GLY A 53 -14.84 -7.12 12.28
N VAL A 54 -13.53 -6.91 12.40
CA VAL A 54 -12.59 -7.81 13.11
C VAL A 54 -12.96 -7.91 14.58
N MET A 55 -13.29 -6.81 15.25
CA MET A 55 -13.70 -6.82 16.66
C MET A 55 -15.03 -7.54 16.87
N VAL A 56 -16.00 -7.35 15.99
CA VAL A 56 -17.27 -8.08 16.01
C VAL A 56 -17.03 -9.56 15.77
N ALA A 57 -16.20 -9.94 14.80
CA ALA A 57 -15.84 -11.33 14.52
C ALA A 57 -15.18 -11.99 15.73
N TRP A 58 -14.26 -11.30 16.40
CA TRP A 58 -13.66 -11.78 17.65
C TRP A 58 -14.73 -12.00 18.72
N ALA A 59 -15.61 -11.04 18.98
CA ALA A 59 -16.68 -11.15 19.97
C ALA A 59 -17.60 -12.34 19.66
N LEU A 60 -17.98 -12.56 18.41
CA LEU A 60 -18.78 -13.70 17.98
C LEU A 60 -18.03 -15.03 18.13
N THR A 61 -16.73 -15.05 17.88
CA THR A 61 -15.89 -16.25 18.03
C THR A 61 -15.81 -16.71 19.48
N ILE A 62 -15.81 -15.81 20.45
CA ILE A 62 -15.75 -16.18 21.87
C ILE A 62 -17.10 -16.37 22.52
N THR A 63 -18.18 -15.88 21.94
CA THR A 63 -19.55 -15.99 22.52
C THR A 63 -20.43 -16.92 21.71
N PHE A 64 -20.68 -16.63 20.46
CA PHE A 64 -21.65 -17.30 19.60
C PHE A 64 -21.16 -18.67 19.11
N LEU A 65 -19.90 -18.77 18.68
CA LEU A 65 -19.34 -20.03 18.19
C LEU A 65 -19.36 -21.15 19.26
N PRO A 66 -18.95 -20.92 20.54
CA PRO A 66 -19.08 -21.94 21.57
C PRO A 66 -20.53 -22.34 21.87
N ALA A 67 -21.48 -21.39 21.84
CA ALA A 67 -22.89 -21.66 22.05
C ALA A 67 -23.45 -22.54 20.94
N ILE A 68 -23.20 -22.24 19.67
CA ILE A 68 -23.61 -23.09 18.54
C ILE A 68 -22.98 -24.48 18.64
N LEU A 69 -21.67 -24.54 18.91
CA LEU A 69 -21.00 -25.83 19.05
C LEU A 69 -21.58 -26.70 20.15
N GLN A 70 -22.24 -26.15 21.18
CA GLN A 70 -22.97 -26.92 22.18
C GLN A 70 -24.31 -27.46 21.69
N LEU A 71 -24.98 -26.73 20.79
CA LEU A 71 -26.29 -27.10 20.25
C LEU A 71 -26.20 -28.13 19.12
N LEU A 72 -25.17 -28.07 18.30
CA LEU A 72 -24.98 -28.96 17.16
C LEU A 72 -24.66 -30.39 17.64
N PRO A 73 -25.10 -31.46 16.95
CA PRO A 73 -24.72 -32.82 17.27
C PRO A 73 -23.20 -33.00 17.21
N ALA A 74 -22.65 -33.76 18.15
CA ALA A 74 -21.21 -34.04 18.13
C ALA A 74 -20.85 -34.77 16.84
N PRO A 75 -19.81 -34.33 16.08
CA PRO A 75 -19.38 -35.08 14.94
C PRO A 75 -18.96 -36.49 15.38
N ALA A 76 -19.33 -37.51 14.59
CA ALA A 76 -18.92 -38.88 14.84
C ALA A 76 -17.40 -38.92 15.05
N GLN A 77 -16.92 -39.61 16.07
CA GLN A 77 -15.49 -39.72 16.34
C GLN A 77 -14.80 -40.36 15.12
N HIS A 78 -14.29 -39.54 14.23
CA HIS A 78 -13.33 -40.04 13.30
C HIS A 78 -12.07 -40.36 14.10
N ARG A 79 -11.83 -41.65 14.31
CA ARG A 79 -10.54 -42.14 14.75
C ARG A 79 -9.51 -41.55 13.78
N ASP A 80 -8.70 -40.67 14.31
CA ASP A 80 -7.60 -40.03 13.56
C ASP A 80 -6.65 -41.15 13.08
N LYS A 81 -6.95 -41.69 11.90
CA LYS A 81 -6.08 -42.66 11.23
C LYS A 81 -4.97 -41.88 10.58
N GLY A 82 -4.02 -41.32 11.36
CA GLY A 82 -2.70 -40.91 10.88
C GLY A 82 -2.64 -40.18 9.53
N THR A 83 -3.66 -39.40 9.17
CA THR A 83 -3.87 -38.90 7.81
C THR A 83 -3.08 -37.63 7.48
N HIS A 84 -2.47 -36.98 8.45
CA HIS A 84 -1.69 -35.77 8.19
C HIS A 84 -0.20 -35.99 8.40
N ARG A 85 0.38 -36.89 7.61
CA ARG A 85 1.84 -37.15 7.63
C ARG A 85 2.67 -36.06 6.95
N TRP A 86 2.03 -35.13 6.18
CA TRP A 86 2.75 -34.10 5.44
C TRP A 86 3.32 -32.98 6.33
N PRO A 87 2.62 -32.44 7.37
CA PRO A 87 3.21 -31.43 8.24
C PRO A 87 4.40 -31.97 9.02
N ASP A 88 4.31 -33.23 9.47
CA ASP A 88 5.41 -33.90 10.18
C ASP A 88 6.62 -34.10 9.25
N ARG A 89 6.40 -34.52 7.99
CA ARG A 89 7.46 -34.66 6.98
C ARG A 89 8.09 -33.30 6.63
N LEU A 90 7.28 -32.26 6.50
CA LEU A 90 7.77 -30.91 6.24
C LEU A 90 8.62 -30.43 7.42
N ALA A 91 8.13 -30.58 8.65
CA ALA A 91 8.87 -30.24 9.86
C ALA A 91 10.23 -30.97 9.92
N ASP A 92 10.25 -32.29 9.67
CA ASP A 92 11.49 -33.08 9.68
C ASP A 92 12.47 -32.63 8.58
N THR A 93 11.96 -32.27 7.39
CA THR A 93 12.78 -31.75 6.30
C THR A 93 13.41 -30.41 6.67
N VAL A 94 12.61 -29.49 7.22
CA VAL A 94 13.05 -28.17 7.65
C VAL A 94 14.07 -28.26 8.79
N ILE A 95 13.82 -29.13 9.79
CA ILE A 95 14.73 -29.36 10.91
C ILE A 95 16.06 -29.94 10.40
N ARG A 96 16.01 -30.96 9.53
CA ARG A 96 17.20 -31.60 9.00
C ARG A 96 18.09 -30.68 8.19
N HIS A 97 17.47 -29.76 7.42
CA HIS A 97 18.18 -28.87 6.49
C HIS A 97 18.11 -27.41 6.89
N HIS A 98 17.93 -27.08 8.19
CA HIS A 98 17.67 -25.71 8.66
C HIS A 98 18.74 -24.70 8.21
N LYS A 99 20.04 -25.06 8.24
CA LYS A 99 21.11 -24.13 7.84
C LYS A 99 21.10 -23.78 6.34
N PRO A 100 21.15 -24.77 5.40
CA PRO A 100 21.09 -24.46 3.98
C PRO A 100 19.75 -23.82 3.59
N MET A 101 18.63 -24.19 4.22
CA MET A 101 17.31 -23.61 3.96
C MET A 101 17.26 -22.16 4.41
N PHE A 102 17.81 -21.82 5.58
CA PHE A 102 17.91 -20.44 6.04
C PHE A 102 18.71 -19.58 5.07
N ILE A 103 19.87 -20.05 4.62
CA ILE A 103 20.71 -19.33 3.65
C ILE A 103 20.00 -19.17 2.30
N ALA A 104 19.38 -20.24 1.80
CA ALA A 104 18.63 -20.19 0.54
C ALA A 104 17.48 -19.19 0.61
N MET A 105 16.68 -19.23 1.67
CA MET A 105 15.60 -18.29 1.88
C MET A 105 16.09 -16.85 2.03
N LEU A 106 17.20 -16.62 2.73
CA LEU A 106 17.80 -15.31 2.85
C LEU A 106 18.24 -14.75 1.50
N LEU A 107 18.82 -15.57 0.63
CA LEU A 107 19.19 -15.18 -0.73
C LEU A 107 17.98 -14.85 -1.58
N VAL A 108 16.89 -15.64 -1.49
CA VAL A 108 15.63 -15.37 -2.19
C VAL A 108 15.02 -14.04 -1.70
N VAL A 109 14.97 -13.84 -0.38
CA VAL A 109 14.49 -12.58 0.20
C VAL A 109 15.33 -11.40 -0.28
N ALA A 110 16.66 -11.49 -0.22
CA ALA A 110 17.55 -10.42 -0.67
C ALA A 110 17.38 -10.14 -2.18
N GLY A 111 17.23 -11.19 -2.99
CA GLY A 111 16.95 -11.07 -4.41
C GLY A 111 15.64 -10.33 -4.67
N CYS A 112 14.54 -10.75 -4.05
CA CYS A 112 13.25 -10.07 -4.21
C CYS A 112 13.30 -8.62 -3.68
N ALA A 113 13.89 -8.40 -2.50
CA ALA A 113 13.98 -7.08 -1.90
C ALA A 113 14.77 -6.09 -2.79
N SER A 114 15.82 -6.55 -3.48
CA SER A 114 16.60 -5.72 -4.41
C SER A 114 15.79 -5.24 -5.63
N LEU A 115 14.65 -5.86 -5.90
CA LEU A 115 13.77 -5.51 -7.00
C LEU A 115 12.67 -4.51 -6.59
N ALA A 116 12.42 -4.33 -5.29
CA ALA A 116 11.39 -3.41 -4.79
C ALA A 116 11.57 -1.94 -5.27
N PRO A 117 12.79 -1.39 -5.37
CA PRO A 117 12.99 -0.04 -5.92
C PRO A 117 12.65 0.14 -7.40
N ARG A 118 12.27 -0.93 -8.12
CA ARG A 118 11.82 -0.84 -9.51
C ARG A 118 10.38 -0.35 -9.65
N ASN A 119 9.67 -0.23 -8.54
CA ASN A 119 8.31 0.29 -8.56
C ASN A 119 8.34 1.82 -8.55
N ASP A 120 7.78 2.43 -9.57
CA ASP A 120 7.51 3.87 -9.60
C ASP A 120 6.15 4.16 -8.92
N ILE A 121 6.08 5.27 -8.17
CA ILE A 121 4.80 5.71 -7.58
C ILE A 121 4.05 6.47 -8.65
N THR A 122 3.06 5.81 -9.23
CA THR A 122 2.29 6.41 -10.33
C THR A 122 0.88 5.82 -10.41
N GLU A 123 -0.04 6.57 -10.99
CA GLU A 123 -1.43 6.17 -11.19
C GLU A 123 -1.96 6.77 -12.50
N SER A 124 -2.73 5.98 -13.22
CA SER A 124 -3.41 6.37 -14.44
C SER A 124 -4.92 6.20 -14.23
N TRP A 125 -5.62 7.27 -13.81
CA TRP A 125 -7.05 7.23 -13.48
C TRP A 125 -7.94 6.77 -14.65
N HIS A 126 -7.54 7.04 -15.88
CA HIS A 126 -8.25 6.61 -17.10
C HIS A 126 -8.16 5.09 -17.33
N GLU A 127 -7.23 4.40 -16.66
CA GLU A 127 -7.06 2.95 -16.68
C GLU A 127 -7.78 2.22 -15.53
N PHE A 128 -8.60 2.91 -14.74
CA PHE A 128 -9.33 2.27 -13.63
C PHE A 128 -10.31 1.20 -14.10
N PHE A 129 -10.87 1.36 -15.29
CA PHE A 129 -11.72 0.33 -15.90
C PHE A 129 -11.00 -0.36 -17.06
N ASP A 130 -11.29 -1.62 -17.26
CA ASP A 130 -10.77 -2.38 -18.38
C ASP A 130 -11.46 -1.99 -19.71
N GLU A 131 -10.95 -2.50 -20.82
CA GLU A 131 -11.43 -2.20 -22.17
C GLU A 131 -12.87 -2.69 -22.47
N SER A 132 -13.50 -3.47 -21.57
CA SER A 132 -14.89 -3.89 -21.72
C SER A 132 -15.87 -2.73 -21.50
N PHE A 133 -15.44 -1.69 -20.76
CA PHE A 133 -16.26 -0.52 -20.48
C PHE A 133 -16.23 0.49 -21.64
N GLU A 134 -17.40 1.00 -21.97
CA GLU A 134 -17.57 2.00 -23.04
C GLU A 134 -16.78 3.29 -22.74
N VAL A 135 -16.79 3.73 -21.47
CA VAL A 135 -16.02 4.92 -21.03
C VAL A 135 -14.55 4.75 -21.33
N ARG A 136 -13.94 3.57 -21.02
CA ARG A 136 -12.53 3.31 -21.31
C ARG A 136 -12.24 3.38 -22.80
N ARG A 137 -13.04 2.71 -23.62
CA ARG A 137 -12.88 2.72 -25.08
C ARG A 137 -13.06 4.11 -25.68
N THR A 138 -13.98 4.91 -25.12
CA THR A 138 -14.21 6.29 -25.56
C THR A 138 -13.01 7.15 -25.24
N VAL A 139 -12.45 7.05 -24.03
CA VAL A 139 -11.24 7.77 -23.62
C VAL A 139 -10.04 7.38 -24.49
N ASP A 140 -9.82 6.08 -24.72
CA ASP A 140 -8.73 5.60 -25.57
C ASP A 140 -8.88 6.11 -27.02
N HIS A 141 -10.12 6.11 -27.56
CA HIS A 141 -10.40 6.64 -28.91
C HIS A 141 -10.16 8.17 -29.01
N ILE A 142 -10.57 8.92 -27.98
CA ILE A 142 -10.29 10.37 -27.93
C ILE A 142 -8.79 10.61 -27.89
N GLU A 143 -8.07 9.87 -27.07
CA GLU A 143 -6.61 10.00 -26.94
C GLU A 143 -5.87 9.69 -28.25
N GLU A 144 -6.29 8.61 -28.94
CA GLU A 144 -5.71 8.23 -30.23
C GLU A 144 -6.02 9.23 -31.34
N SER A 145 -7.24 9.80 -31.32
CA SER A 145 -7.73 10.64 -32.42
C SER A 145 -7.42 12.13 -32.25
N LEU A 146 -7.55 12.66 -31.04
CA LEU A 146 -7.43 14.08 -30.74
C LEU A 146 -6.15 14.41 -29.99
N GLN A 147 -5.58 13.46 -29.26
CA GLN A 147 -4.45 13.63 -28.34
C GLN A 147 -4.70 14.71 -27.27
N GLY A 148 -3.94 14.71 -26.19
CA GLY A 148 -3.98 15.81 -25.24
C GLY A 148 -5.18 15.81 -24.27
N LEU A 149 -5.64 14.64 -23.87
CA LEU A 149 -6.71 14.50 -22.87
C LEU A 149 -6.28 14.99 -21.48
N HIS A 150 -4.99 14.85 -21.16
CA HIS A 150 -4.39 15.31 -19.93
C HIS A 150 -4.04 16.79 -20.04
N VAL A 151 -4.53 17.61 -19.10
CA VAL A 151 -4.32 19.06 -19.17
C VAL A 151 -3.76 19.62 -17.86
N LEU A 152 -2.61 20.27 -17.95
CA LEU A 152 -2.06 21.08 -16.87
C LEU A 152 -2.45 22.53 -17.09
N TYR A 153 -2.91 23.17 -16.01
CA TYR A 153 -3.19 24.59 -15.99
C TYR A 153 -2.18 25.32 -15.11
N PHE A 154 -1.58 26.36 -15.69
CA PHE A 154 -0.66 27.25 -14.99
C PHE A 154 -1.37 28.60 -14.80
N VAL A 155 -1.41 29.09 -13.58
CA VAL A 155 -1.90 30.43 -13.27
C VAL A 155 -0.71 31.37 -13.27
N ALA A 156 -0.66 32.24 -14.30
CA ALA A 156 0.37 33.26 -14.45
C ALA A 156 -0.20 34.57 -13.87
N ASP A 157 0.28 34.99 -12.70
CA ASP A 157 -0.14 36.20 -12.01
C ASP A 157 0.90 37.31 -12.24
N SER A 158 0.45 38.50 -12.64
CA SER A 158 1.29 39.69 -12.84
C SER A 158 1.50 40.51 -11.55
N GLY A 159 0.80 40.18 -10.46
CA GLY A 159 0.86 40.87 -9.16
C GLY A 159 0.19 42.24 -9.13
N LYS A 160 -0.49 42.69 -10.22
CA LYS A 160 -1.20 43.98 -10.26
C LYS A 160 -2.41 43.91 -11.18
N ALA A 161 -3.42 44.70 -10.88
CA ALA A 161 -4.59 44.86 -11.74
C ALA A 161 -4.18 45.36 -13.14
N ASP A 162 -4.88 44.83 -14.15
CA ASP A 162 -4.60 45.04 -15.58
C ASP A 162 -3.17 44.62 -16.05
N GLY A 163 -2.41 43.95 -15.20
CA GLY A 163 -1.01 43.61 -15.47
C GLY A 163 -0.82 42.63 -16.60
N ILE A 164 -1.83 41.82 -16.93
CA ILE A 164 -1.76 40.87 -18.09
C ILE A 164 -1.66 41.57 -19.44
N ASN A 165 -2.00 42.90 -19.51
CA ASN A 165 -1.88 43.67 -20.75
C ASN A 165 -0.49 44.24 -21.00
N GLU A 166 0.42 44.16 -20.01
CA GLU A 166 1.79 44.69 -20.14
C GLU A 166 2.59 43.89 -21.14
N PRO A 167 3.25 44.55 -22.16
CA PRO A 167 4.00 43.85 -23.17
C PRO A 167 5.13 42.98 -22.60
N ALA A 168 5.78 43.41 -21.52
CA ALA A 168 6.85 42.64 -20.89
C ALA A 168 6.32 41.33 -20.23
N TYR A 169 5.12 41.40 -19.61
CA TYR A 169 4.47 40.22 -19.10
C TYR A 169 4.04 39.26 -20.20
N LEU A 170 3.41 39.79 -21.26
CA LEU A 170 2.98 39.02 -22.43
C LEU A 170 4.16 38.35 -23.14
N GLN A 171 5.32 39.00 -23.22
CA GLN A 171 6.53 38.40 -23.80
C GLN A 171 7.00 37.20 -22.94
N GLN A 172 7.06 37.34 -21.61
CA GLN A 172 7.45 36.22 -20.75
C GLN A 172 6.41 35.08 -20.79
N LEU A 173 5.12 35.39 -20.93
CA LEU A 173 4.08 34.40 -21.13
C LEU A 173 4.26 33.62 -22.43
N ASP A 174 4.67 34.32 -23.50
CA ASP A 174 4.97 33.73 -24.78
C ASP A 174 6.22 32.82 -24.72
N ASP A 175 7.29 33.33 -24.11
CA ASP A 175 8.53 32.56 -23.90
C ASP A 175 8.28 31.30 -23.09
N PHE A 176 7.43 31.36 -22.07
CA PHE A 176 7.03 30.21 -21.26
C PHE A 176 6.18 29.21 -22.06
N ALA A 177 5.25 29.70 -22.88
CA ALA A 177 4.44 28.86 -23.75
C ALA A 177 5.31 28.11 -24.79
N GLU A 178 6.30 28.82 -25.40
CA GLU A 178 7.26 28.23 -26.36
C GLU A 178 8.14 27.17 -25.68
N TRP A 179 8.62 27.45 -24.46
CA TRP A 179 9.38 26.46 -23.68
C TRP A 179 8.53 25.22 -23.36
N LEU A 180 7.27 25.37 -22.97
CA LEU A 180 6.37 24.24 -22.75
C LEU A 180 6.15 23.44 -24.03
N ARG A 181 5.97 24.08 -25.17
CA ARG A 181 5.84 23.42 -26.50
C ARG A 181 7.07 22.61 -26.87
N SER A 182 8.24 22.96 -26.34
CA SER A 182 9.49 22.23 -26.58
C SER A 182 9.60 20.94 -25.73
N GLN A 183 8.73 20.74 -24.75
CA GLN A 183 8.77 19.54 -23.90
C GLN A 183 8.17 18.34 -24.64
N PRO A 184 8.80 17.16 -24.57
CA PRO A 184 8.36 15.99 -25.33
C PRO A 184 6.99 15.45 -24.85
N GLU A 185 6.58 15.75 -23.62
CA GLU A 185 5.31 15.33 -23.04
C GLU A 185 4.14 16.19 -23.53
N VAL A 186 4.41 17.38 -24.09
CA VAL A 186 3.39 18.39 -24.43
C VAL A 186 2.95 18.28 -25.88
N VAL A 187 1.65 18.18 -26.10
CA VAL A 187 1.03 18.16 -27.44
C VAL A 187 0.68 19.56 -27.92
N HIS A 188 0.06 20.34 -27.02
CA HIS A 188 -0.44 21.67 -27.37
C HIS A 188 -0.39 22.59 -26.14
N VAL A 189 -0.14 23.86 -26.39
CA VAL A 189 -0.19 24.92 -25.39
C VAL A 189 -1.10 26.03 -25.89
N SER A 190 -2.07 26.43 -25.03
CA SER A 190 -2.92 27.59 -25.28
C SER A 190 -2.59 28.68 -24.26
N ALA A 191 -2.22 29.85 -24.74
CA ALA A 191 -1.85 31.00 -23.93
C ALA A 191 -2.52 32.28 -24.44
N LEU A 192 -2.73 33.25 -23.54
CA LEU A 192 -3.28 34.57 -23.90
C LEU A 192 -2.39 35.28 -24.92
N SER A 193 -1.06 35.08 -24.86
CA SER A 193 -0.11 35.64 -25.81
C SER A 193 -0.42 35.24 -27.27
N ASP A 194 -0.82 33.97 -27.50
CA ASP A 194 -1.18 33.51 -28.85
C ASP A 194 -2.42 34.21 -29.37
N THR A 195 -3.44 34.37 -28.52
CA THR A 195 -4.67 35.09 -28.88
C THR A 195 -4.38 36.52 -29.25
N LEU A 196 -3.56 37.22 -28.46
CA LEU A 196 -3.20 38.61 -28.75
C LEU A 196 -2.29 38.76 -29.98
N LYS A 197 -1.36 37.83 -30.22
CA LYS A 197 -0.55 37.80 -31.47
C LYS A 197 -1.45 37.61 -32.68
N ARG A 198 -2.43 36.71 -32.61
CA ARG A 198 -3.38 36.46 -33.70
C ARG A 198 -4.26 37.67 -33.96
N LEU A 199 -4.84 38.29 -32.93
CA LEU A 199 -5.63 39.52 -33.08
C LEU A 199 -4.83 40.67 -33.67
N ASN A 200 -3.57 40.81 -33.24
CA ASN A 200 -2.68 41.83 -33.83
C ASN A 200 -2.47 41.62 -35.32
N GLN A 201 -2.27 40.37 -35.75
CA GLN A 201 -2.14 40.03 -37.16
C GLN A 201 -3.43 40.30 -37.95
N ASP A 202 -4.57 39.82 -37.46
CA ASP A 202 -5.88 39.96 -38.12
C ASP A 202 -6.26 41.44 -38.32
N LEU A 203 -6.00 42.29 -37.33
CA LEU A 203 -6.27 43.72 -37.39
C LEU A 203 -5.35 44.50 -38.32
N HIS A 204 -4.24 43.86 -38.73
CA HIS A 204 -3.28 44.42 -39.72
C HIS A 204 -3.39 43.73 -41.08
N GLY A 205 -4.59 43.19 -41.42
CA GLY A 205 -4.83 42.64 -42.75
C GLY A 205 -4.21 41.26 -42.98
N ASP A 206 -4.04 40.48 -41.96
CA ASP A 206 -3.45 39.11 -41.99
C ASP A 206 -1.97 39.07 -42.36
N ASP A 207 -1.28 40.20 -42.28
CA ASP A 207 0.16 40.28 -42.57
C ASP A 207 0.96 39.49 -41.50
N PRO A 208 1.74 38.45 -41.89
CA PRO A 208 2.54 37.63 -40.96
C PRO A 208 3.53 38.43 -40.10
N GLN A 209 3.97 39.63 -40.56
CA GLN A 209 4.87 40.48 -39.77
C GLN A 209 4.24 40.97 -38.47
N TRP A 210 2.90 41.00 -38.39
CA TRP A 210 2.15 41.44 -37.23
C TRP A 210 1.77 40.29 -36.28
N TYR A 211 2.15 39.06 -36.55
CA TYR A 211 2.02 37.96 -35.59
C TYR A 211 3.05 38.11 -34.46
N ARG A 212 2.81 39.08 -33.60
CA ARG A 212 3.69 39.45 -32.47
C ARG A 212 2.89 40.11 -31.35
N ILE A 213 3.49 40.16 -30.16
CA ILE A 213 2.90 40.83 -28.99
C ILE A 213 2.62 42.32 -29.31
N PRO A 214 1.45 42.86 -28.93
CA PRO A 214 1.16 44.28 -29.06
C PRO A 214 2.21 45.16 -28.39
N ALA A 215 2.56 46.29 -29.01
CA ALA A 215 3.67 47.13 -28.54
C ALA A 215 3.37 47.91 -27.27
N THR A 216 2.09 48.11 -26.94
CA THR A 216 1.65 48.90 -25.78
C THR A 216 0.56 48.16 -25.00
N ALA A 217 0.46 48.40 -23.71
CA ALA A 217 -0.59 47.86 -22.85
C ALA A 217 -1.98 48.27 -23.30
N ASP A 218 -2.15 49.53 -23.76
CA ASP A 218 -3.40 50.03 -24.28
C ASP A 218 -3.89 49.27 -25.51
N ALA A 219 -2.97 48.97 -26.46
CA ALA A 219 -3.30 48.16 -27.63
C ALA A 219 -3.71 46.73 -27.23
N ALA A 220 -2.97 46.10 -26.31
CA ALA A 220 -3.32 44.78 -25.79
C ALA A 220 -4.71 44.77 -25.11
N ALA A 221 -5.00 45.79 -24.31
CA ALA A 221 -6.30 45.93 -23.63
C ALA A 221 -7.45 46.13 -24.63
N GLN A 222 -7.24 46.92 -25.68
CA GLN A 222 -8.23 47.15 -26.75
C GLN A 222 -8.48 45.88 -27.57
N TYR A 223 -7.44 45.11 -27.91
CA TYR A 223 -7.61 43.87 -28.62
C TYR A 223 -8.32 42.82 -27.80
N LEU A 224 -8.02 42.77 -26.50
CA LEU A 224 -8.69 41.88 -25.58
C LEU A 224 -10.18 42.22 -25.41
N LEU A 225 -10.51 43.51 -25.31
CA LEU A 225 -11.91 44.00 -25.25
C LEU A 225 -12.67 43.64 -26.54
N LEU A 226 -12.03 43.85 -27.72
CA LEU A 226 -12.63 43.51 -28.99
C LEU A 226 -12.88 42.01 -29.11
N TYR A 227 -11.96 41.18 -28.63
CA TYR A 227 -12.10 39.75 -28.59
C TYR A 227 -13.25 39.31 -27.66
N GLU A 228 -13.31 39.85 -26.46
CA GLU A 228 -14.38 39.60 -25.50
C GLU A 228 -15.78 39.94 -26.06
N LEU A 229 -15.90 41.07 -26.76
CA LEU A 229 -17.15 41.51 -27.41
C LEU A 229 -17.51 40.62 -28.62
N SER A 230 -16.56 39.91 -29.21
CA SER A 230 -16.77 39.02 -30.36
C SER A 230 -17.20 37.59 -29.93
N LEU A 231 -17.00 37.25 -28.68
CA LEU A 231 -17.32 35.91 -28.18
C LEU A 231 -18.83 35.70 -28.04
N PRO A 232 -19.34 34.51 -28.33
CA PRO A 232 -20.72 34.12 -28.09
C PRO A 232 -21.09 34.26 -26.60
N LEU A 233 -22.36 34.55 -26.33
CA LEU A 233 -22.90 34.57 -24.97
C LEU A 233 -22.60 33.27 -24.23
N GLY A 234 -21.95 33.37 -23.07
CA GLY A 234 -21.56 32.24 -22.22
C GLY A 234 -20.15 31.69 -22.49
N LEU A 235 -19.41 32.21 -23.48
CA LEU A 235 -18.00 31.89 -23.72
C LEU A 235 -17.08 33.07 -23.34
N GLY A 236 -17.40 33.78 -22.28
CA GLY A 236 -16.57 34.89 -21.78
C GLY A 236 -15.18 34.43 -21.31
N LEU A 237 -14.31 35.41 -21.09
CA LEU A 237 -12.92 35.18 -20.66
C LEU A 237 -12.75 34.94 -19.15
N ASP A 238 -13.85 34.94 -18.41
CA ASP A 238 -13.91 34.69 -16.95
C ASP A 238 -13.32 33.35 -16.51
N THR A 239 -13.25 32.35 -17.40
CA THR A 239 -12.57 31.08 -17.15
C THR A 239 -11.08 31.08 -17.48
N THR A 240 -10.58 32.11 -18.18
CA THR A 240 -9.21 32.19 -18.67
C THR A 240 -8.37 33.30 -18.03
N MET A 241 -9.03 34.28 -17.39
CA MET A 241 -8.37 35.37 -16.67
C MET A 241 -9.21 35.83 -15.47
N THR A 242 -8.57 36.53 -14.54
CA THR A 242 -9.22 37.19 -13.40
C THR A 242 -10.02 38.41 -13.83
N SER A 243 -11.08 38.75 -13.09
CA SER A 243 -11.95 39.90 -13.39
C SER A 243 -11.20 41.25 -13.35
N ASP A 244 -10.16 41.35 -12.53
CA ASP A 244 -9.28 42.54 -12.43
C ASP A 244 -8.11 42.48 -13.42
N ARG A 245 -8.07 41.46 -14.28
CA ARG A 245 -7.00 41.26 -15.27
C ARG A 245 -5.59 41.21 -14.67
N SER A 246 -5.47 40.72 -13.44
CA SER A 246 -4.16 40.49 -12.79
C SER A 246 -3.49 39.21 -13.20
N ALA A 247 -4.26 38.16 -13.50
CA ALA A 247 -3.74 36.84 -13.82
C ALA A 247 -4.45 36.22 -15.03
N THR A 248 -3.74 35.35 -15.74
CA THR A 248 -4.28 34.52 -16.82
C THR A 248 -3.93 33.06 -16.64
N ARG A 249 -4.77 32.19 -17.18
CA ARG A 249 -4.56 30.73 -17.23
C ARG A 249 -3.91 30.34 -18.55
N LEU A 250 -2.77 29.66 -18.44
CA LEU A 250 -2.14 28.96 -19.55
C LEU A 250 -2.47 27.48 -19.40
N SER A 251 -2.81 26.79 -20.48
CA SER A 251 -3.09 25.35 -20.49
C SER A 251 -2.12 24.61 -21.38
N ALA A 252 -1.55 23.53 -20.86
CA ALA A 252 -0.71 22.60 -21.61
C ALA A 252 -1.40 21.23 -21.65
N SER A 253 -1.76 20.79 -22.88
CA SER A 253 -2.29 19.46 -23.14
C SER A 253 -1.13 18.48 -23.33
N LEU A 254 -1.20 17.33 -22.71
CA LEU A 254 -0.14 16.34 -22.68
C LEU A 254 -0.53 15.10 -23.46
N HIS A 255 0.46 14.38 -23.97
CA HIS A 255 0.30 13.01 -24.40
C HIS A 255 -0.16 12.14 -23.24
N ARG A 256 -0.66 10.93 -23.53
CA ARG A 256 -0.95 9.93 -22.52
C ARG A 256 0.26 9.74 -21.59
N THR A 257 0.05 10.01 -20.31
CA THR A 257 1.14 10.08 -19.36
C THR A 257 0.65 9.64 -17.96
N ASP A 258 1.58 9.42 -17.08
CA ASP A 258 1.35 8.99 -15.69
C ASP A 258 1.57 10.14 -14.69
N SER A 259 1.15 9.88 -13.45
CA SER A 259 1.26 10.86 -12.36
C SER A 259 2.69 11.31 -12.08
N ALA A 260 3.67 10.41 -12.21
CA ALA A 260 5.07 10.74 -11.95
C ALA A 260 5.61 11.73 -12.98
N THR A 261 5.28 11.52 -14.25
CA THR A 261 5.65 12.40 -15.37
C THR A 261 4.98 13.78 -15.23
N ILE A 262 3.68 13.82 -14.85
CA ILE A 262 2.95 15.07 -14.57
C ILE A 262 3.66 15.89 -13.50
N LEU A 263 3.98 15.30 -12.35
CA LEU A 263 4.66 15.98 -11.25
C LEU A 263 6.10 16.38 -11.61
N ALA A 264 6.75 15.64 -12.48
CA ALA A 264 8.10 15.99 -12.96
C ALA A 264 8.04 17.21 -13.91
N LEU A 265 7.07 17.25 -14.83
CA LEU A 265 6.86 18.39 -15.73
C LEU A 265 6.44 19.65 -14.95
N GLU A 266 5.53 19.53 -13.98
CA GLU A 266 5.12 20.61 -13.09
C GLU A 266 6.34 21.28 -12.42
N ARG A 267 7.19 20.47 -11.79
CA ARG A 267 8.42 20.97 -11.14
C ARG A 267 9.36 21.66 -12.13
N LYS A 268 9.61 21.04 -13.28
CA LYS A 268 10.46 21.65 -14.33
C LYS A 268 9.89 22.98 -14.80
N ALA A 269 8.56 23.07 -14.97
CA ALA A 269 7.88 24.26 -15.46
C ALA A 269 7.95 25.40 -14.43
N THR A 270 7.69 25.13 -13.17
CA THR A 270 7.78 26.13 -12.10
C THR A 270 9.20 26.63 -11.88
N ASP A 271 10.19 25.73 -11.91
CA ASP A 271 11.61 26.09 -11.79
C ASP A 271 12.09 26.95 -12.98
N TRP A 272 11.67 26.59 -14.19
CA TRP A 272 11.99 27.37 -15.39
C TRP A 272 11.37 28.76 -15.33
N ALA A 273 10.08 28.86 -14.98
CA ALA A 273 9.36 30.12 -14.88
C ALA A 273 9.99 31.03 -13.81
N ALA A 274 10.33 30.51 -12.64
CA ALA A 274 10.99 31.27 -11.59
C ALA A 274 12.32 31.89 -12.04
N THR A 275 13.04 31.24 -12.96
CA THR A 275 14.34 31.69 -13.43
C THR A 275 14.25 32.61 -14.65
N HIS A 276 13.36 32.29 -15.62
CA HIS A 276 13.34 32.94 -16.94
C HIS A 276 12.14 33.87 -17.14
N ALA A 277 11.07 33.67 -16.38
CA ALA A 277 9.83 34.43 -16.49
C ALA A 277 9.30 34.93 -15.13
N PRO A 278 10.10 35.71 -14.36
CA PRO A 278 9.75 36.11 -12.99
C PRO A 278 8.52 37.03 -12.91
N LEU A 279 8.10 37.65 -14.01
CA LEU A 279 6.87 38.47 -14.03
C LEU A 279 5.59 37.64 -14.06
N LEU A 280 5.68 36.33 -14.31
CA LEU A 280 4.50 35.46 -14.36
C LEU A 280 4.04 34.97 -12.98
N MET A 281 4.85 35.09 -11.96
CA MET A 281 4.57 34.62 -10.58
C MET A 281 3.75 33.31 -10.55
N ILE A 282 4.24 32.27 -11.24
CA ILE A 282 3.58 30.96 -11.29
C ILE A 282 3.79 30.27 -9.94
N ASN A 283 2.80 30.33 -9.07
CA ASN A 283 2.86 29.77 -7.73
C ASN A 283 2.20 28.39 -7.65
N GLU A 284 1.19 28.14 -8.47
CA GLU A 284 0.38 26.93 -8.41
C GLU A 284 0.05 26.42 -9.81
N THR A 285 0.18 25.11 -9.95
CA THR A 285 -0.30 24.35 -11.11
C THR A 285 -1.59 23.64 -10.68
N THR A 286 -2.57 23.63 -11.55
CA THR A 286 -3.86 23.01 -11.26
C THR A 286 -4.36 22.17 -12.42
N GLY A 287 -5.45 21.47 -12.20
CA GLY A 287 -6.04 20.53 -13.15
C GLY A 287 -6.32 19.20 -12.47
N LEU A 288 -7.24 18.44 -13.06
CA LEU A 288 -7.67 17.17 -12.50
C LEU A 288 -6.49 16.20 -12.36
N ASP A 289 -5.63 16.15 -13.36
CA ASP A 289 -4.46 15.27 -13.40
C ASP A 289 -3.43 15.61 -12.32
N VAL A 290 -3.19 16.91 -12.08
CA VAL A 290 -2.29 17.37 -11.01
C VAL A 290 -2.86 17.02 -9.63
N VAL A 291 -4.17 17.18 -9.43
CA VAL A 291 -4.83 16.81 -8.18
C VAL A 291 -4.68 15.31 -7.91
N PHE A 292 -4.98 14.46 -8.91
CA PHE A 292 -4.82 13.01 -8.75
C PHE A 292 -3.36 12.61 -8.55
N ALA A 293 -2.42 13.19 -9.28
CA ALA A 293 -0.99 12.89 -9.14
C ALA A 293 -0.48 13.20 -7.73
N ASN A 294 -0.82 14.38 -7.19
CA ASN A 294 -0.46 14.76 -5.83
C ASN A 294 -1.16 13.88 -4.78
N LEU A 295 -2.44 13.57 -4.99
CA LEU A 295 -3.22 12.71 -4.08
C LEU A 295 -2.60 11.31 -4.01
N THR A 296 -2.26 10.71 -5.15
CA THR A 296 -1.62 9.39 -5.22
C THR A 296 -0.29 9.40 -4.49
N HIS A 297 0.59 10.36 -4.82
CA HIS A 297 1.90 10.44 -4.17
C HIS A 297 1.79 10.57 -2.64
N ARG A 298 0.96 11.48 -2.16
CA ARG A 298 0.73 11.69 -0.72
C ARG A 298 0.12 10.46 -0.05
N ASN A 299 -0.87 9.82 -0.67
CA ASN A 299 -1.49 8.62 -0.11
C ASN A 299 -0.51 7.45 -0.01
N VAL A 300 0.29 7.20 -1.05
CA VAL A 300 1.28 6.10 -1.03
C VAL A 300 2.30 6.34 0.09
N VAL A 301 2.84 7.55 0.19
CA VAL A 301 3.81 7.90 1.25
C VAL A 301 3.16 7.75 2.64
N ALA A 302 1.98 8.31 2.85
CA ALA A 302 1.26 8.23 4.12
C ALA A 302 0.94 6.78 4.53
N MET A 303 0.56 5.92 3.58
CA MET A 303 0.34 4.50 3.83
C MET A 303 1.62 3.73 4.17
N MET A 304 2.74 4.08 3.56
CA MET A 304 4.05 3.51 3.93
C MET A 304 4.45 3.90 5.37
N GLU A 305 4.26 5.17 5.74
CA GLU A 305 4.50 5.67 7.11
C GLU A 305 3.55 4.99 8.12
N GLY A 306 2.26 4.88 7.77
CA GLY A 306 1.25 4.18 8.55
C GLY A 306 1.59 2.71 8.77
N THR A 307 2.05 2.02 7.72
CA THR A 307 2.52 0.62 7.80
C THR A 307 3.71 0.49 8.75
N GLY A 308 4.68 1.41 8.66
CA GLY A 308 5.83 1.45 9.58
C GLY A 308 5.40 1.64 11.03
N THR A 309 4.47 2.56 11.28
CA THR A 309 3.92 2.81 12.62
C THR A 309 3.15 1.59 13.15
N ALA A 310 2.30 0.98 12.33
CA ALA A 310 1.57 -0.25 12.70
C ALA A 310 2.53 -1.39 13.02
N LEU A 311 3.60 -1.56 12.24
CA LEU A 311 4.62 -2.57 12.48
C LEU A 311 5.29 -2.39 13.86
N ILE A 312 5.60 -1.17 14.26
CA ILE A 312 6.16 -0.88 15.59
C ILE A 312 5.16 -1.26 16.68
N ILE A 313 3.90 -0.85 16.55
CA ILE A 313 2.84 -1.17 17.53
C ILE A 313 2.63 -2.68 17.62
N ILE A 314 2.51 -3.37 16.50
CA ILE A 314 2.36 -4.82 16.44
C ILE A 314 3.55 -5.52 17.08
N SER A 315 4.76 -5.04 16.85
CA SER A 315 5.98 -5.59 17.46
C SER A 315 5.96 -5.48 18.99
N LEU A 316 5.53 -4.34 19.51
CA LEU A 316 5.36 -4.13 20.95
C LEU A 316 4.27 -5.05 21.54
N LEU A 317 3.15 -5.21 20.83
CA LEU A 317 2.10 -6.15 21.20
C LEU A 317 2.62 -7.60 21.22
N MET A 318 3.43 -7.99 20.22
CA MET A 318 4.03 -9.32 20.17
C MET A 318 5.03 -9.55 21.32
N ILE A 319 5.85 -8.56 21.67
CA ILE A 319 6.75 -8.63 22.84
C ILE A 319 5.95 -8.88 24.11
N ALA A 320 4.87 -8.12 24.30
CA ALA A 320 3.99 -8.26 25.46
C ALA A 320 3.28 -9.62 25.49
N ALA A 321 2.75 -10.06 24.36
CA ALA A 321 2.01 -11.31 24.19
C ALA A 321 2.88 -12.54 24.42
N LEU A 322 4.07 -12.56 23.84
CA LEU A 322 5.03 -13.68 23.97
C LEU A 322 5.87 -13.58 25.23
N ARG A 323 5.71 -12.50 26.01
CA ARG A 323 6.48 -12.21 27.26
C ARG A 323 7.99 -12.36 27.05
N SER A 324 8.49 -12.03 25.86
CA SER A 324 9.88 -12.18 25.47
C SER A 324 10.24 -11.20 24.37
N TRP A 325 11.12 -10.24 24.68
CA TRP A 325 11.58 -9.26 23.69
C TRP A 325 12.29 -9.92 22.49
N ARG A 326 13.03 -11.03 22.73
CA ARG A 326 13.69 -11.79 21.65
C ARG A 326 12.69 -12.43 20.70
N MET A 327 11.65 -13.07 21.23
CA MET A 327 10.60 -13.69 20.41
C MET A 327 9.78 -12.63 19.67
N GLY A 328 9.52 -11.49 20.29
CA GLY A 328 8.87 -10.37 19.61
C GLY A 328 9.70 -9.82 18.46
N LEU A 329 11.03 -9.67 18.61
CA LEU A 329 11.90 -9.26 17.51
C LEU A 329 12.00 -10.34 16.40
N ILE A 330 12.06 -11.61 16.77
CA ILE A 330 12.06 -12.72 15.79
C ILE A 330 10.77 -12.71 14.98
N SER A 331 9.62 -12.39 15.60
CA SER A 331 8.34 -12.33 14.91
C SER A 331 8.25 -11.20 13.86
N MET A 332 9.07 -10.15 13.97
CA MET A 332 9.09 -9.08 12.95
C MET A 332 9.57 -9.59 11.59
N VAL A 333 10.49 -10.55 11.59
CA VAL A 333 11.08 -11.07 10.35
C VAL A 333 10.01 -11.65 9.42
N PRO A 334 9.19 -12.64 9.83
CA PRO A 334 8.13 -13.16 8.98
C PRO A 334 6.99 -12.18 8.71
N ASN A 335 6.88 -11.07 9.46
CA ASN A 335 5.83 -10.08 9.24
C ASN A 335 6.22 -9.01 8.20
N VAL A 336 7.50 -8.68 8.08
CA VAL A 336 7.99 -7.64 7.15
C VAL A 336 8.36 -8.24 5.79
N LEU A 337 9.04 -9.38 5.80
CA LEU A 337 9.63 -9.94 4.58
C LEU A 337 8.61 -10.32 3.50
N PRO A 338 7.39 -10.81 3.81
CA PRO A 338 6.41 -11.13 2.79
C PRO A 338 6.02 -9.93 1.93
N ALA A 339 5.73 -8.80 2.57
CA ALA A 339 5.41 -7.56 1.86
C ALA A 339 6.59 -7.11 1.00
N LEU A 340 7.80 -7.05 1.57
CA LEU A 340 9.01 -6.65 0.85
C LEU A 340 9.27 -7.53 -0.38
N MET A 341 9.11 -8.86 -0.25
CA MET A 341 9.25 -9.79 -1.37
C MET A 341 8.15 -9.62 -2.41
N ALA A 342 6.91 -9.47 -1.97
CA ALA A 342 5.77 -9.30 -2.87
C ALA A 342 5.89 -8.02 -3.69
N TYR A 343 6.25 -6.89 -3.07
CA TYR A 343 6.52 -5.65 -3.80
C TYR A 343 7.73 -5.74 -4.72
N GLY A 344 8.76 -6.53 -4.34
CA GLY A 344 9.89 -6.79 -5.23
C GLY A 344 9.49 -7.57 -6.49
N LEU A 345 8.70 -8.63 -6.33
CA LEU A 345 8.14 -9.39 -7.46
C LEU A 345 7.17 -8.53 -8.29
N TRP A 346 6.35 -7.70 -7.64
CA TRP A 346 5.42 -6.76 -8.27
C TRP A 346 6.15 -5.76 -9.17
N GLY A 347 7.30 -5.25 -8.71
CA GLY A 347 8.16 -4.36 -9.50
C GLY A 347 8.72 -4.96 -10.79
N VAL A 348 8.82 -6.29 -10.86
CA VAL A 348 9.21 -6.98 -12.10
C VAL A 348 8.00 -7.24 -13.01
N LEU A 349 6.83 -7.49 -12.43
CA LEU A 349 5.62 -7.87 -13.17
C LEU A 349 4.88 -6.64 -13.71
N TYR A 350 4.80 -5.57 -12.92
CA TYR A 350 3.99 -4.39 -13.21
C TYR A 350 4.79 -3.08 -13.21
N GLY A 351 5.82 -2.96 -12.38
CA GLY A 351 6.74 -1.82 -12.37
C GLY A 351 6.21 -0.55 -11.71
N HIS A 352 5.01 -0.57 -11.12
CA HIS A 352 4.42 0.60 -10.47
C HIS A 352 3.63 0.26 -9.22
N ILE A 353 3.51 1.25 -8.35
CA ILE A 353 2.64 1.24 -7.16
C ILE A 353 1.68 2.41 -7.29
N ASP A 354 0.40 2.10 -7.26
CA ASP A 354 -0.71 3.06 -7.20
C ASP A 354 -1.29 3.15 -5.78
N THR A 355 -2.32 3.97 -5.61
CA THR A 355 -3.00 4.11 -4.31
C THR A 355 -3.60 2.78 -3.85
N ALA A 356 -4.20 1.99 -4.75
CA ALA A 356 -4.84 0.72 -4.41
C ALA A 356 -3.84 -0.35 -3.98
N THR A 357 -2.71 -0.48 -4.67
CA THR A 357 -1.64 -1.41 -4.30
C THR A 357 -0.92 -0.99 -3.03
N SER A 358 -0.80 0.32 -2.74
CA SER A 358 -0.19 0.80 -1.49
C SER A 358 -0.99 0.40 -0.24
N VAL A 359 -2.31 0.27 -0.34
CA VAL A 359 -3.18 -0.24 0.73
C VAL A 359 -2.81 -1.65 1.17
N VAL A 360 -2.27 -2.47 0.25
CA VAL A 360 -1.89 -3.86 0.52
C VAL A 360 -0.82 -3.94 1.61
N ALA A 361 0.09 -2.98 1.71
CA ALA A 361 1.09 -2.95 2.77
C ALA A 361 0.46 -2.94 4.18
N CYS A 362 -0.57 -2.11 4.37
CA CYS A 362 -1.32 -2.02 5.62
C CYS A 362 -2.17 -3.28 5.88
N LEU A 363 -2.93 -3.73 4.87
CA LEU A 363 -3.84 -4.86 5.00
C LEU A 363 -3.10 -6.17 5.22
N SER A 364 -2.03 -6.41 4.43
CA SER A 364 -1.27 -7.65 4.52
C SER A 364 -0.58 -7.81 5.87
N LEU A 365 -0.09 -6.71 6.46
CA LEU A 365 0.55 -6.75 7.78
C LEU A 365 -0.39 -7.34 8.83
N GLY A 366 -1.66 -6.92 8.86
CA GLY A 366 -2.65 -7.46 9.79
C GLY A 366 -2.95 -8.95 9.58
N ILE A 367 -2.97 -9.41 8.33
CA ILE A 367 -3.30 -10.80 7.98
C ILE A 367 -2.09 -11.72 8.21
N VAL A 368 -0.89 -11.31 7.80
CA VAL A 368 0.33 -12.13 7.89
C VAL A 368 0.72 -12.38 9.35
N VAL A 369 0.53 -11.40 10.22
CA VAL A 369 0.84 -11.52 11.65
C VAL A 369 0.04 -12.65 12.32
N ASP A 370 -1.18 -12.95 11.85
CA ASP A 370 -2.04 -13.98 12.41
C ASP A 370 -1.36 -15.38 12.37
N ASP A 371 -0.85 -15.77 11.23
CA ASP A 371 -0.17 -17.05 11.04
C ASP A 371 1.08 -17.16 11.94
N THR A 372 1.90 -16.10 11.98
CA THR A 372 3.08 -16.02 12.84
C THR A 372 2.73 -16.13 14.34
N VAL A 373 1.67 -15.43 14.80
CA VAL A 373 1.21 -15.51 16.20
C VAL A 373 0.79 -16.92 16.56
N HIS A 374 0.01 -17.56 15.71
CA HIS A 374 -0.44 -18.94 15.95
C HIS A 374 0.73 -19.91 16.03
N PHE A 375 1.69 -19.83 15.11
CA PHE A 375 2.87 -20.69 15.11
C PHE A 375 3.74 -20.46 16.35
N LEU A 376 4.11 -19.21 16.63
CA LEU A 376 4.97 -18.86 17.78
C LEU A 376 4.31 -19.14 19.12
N SER A 377 2.99 -18.98 19.24
CA SER A 377 2.26 -19.31 20.48
C SER A 377 2.35 -20.80 20.77
N LYS A 378 2.16 -21.69 19.77
CA LYS A 378 2.29 -23.14 19.95
C LYS A 378 3.73 -23.56 20.19
N TYR A 379 4.67 -22.95 19.49
CA TYR A 379 6.10 -23.15 19.74
C TYR A 379 6.49 -22.79 21.17
N ASN A 380 6.14 -21.60 21.64
CA ASN A 380 6.43 -21.17 23.01
C ASN A 380 5.74 -22.02 24.06
N TYR A 381 4.50 -22.44 23.84
CA TYR A 381 3.81 -23.36 24.73
C TYR A 381 4.57 -24.69 24.85
N ALA A 382 5.04 -25.24 23.73
CA ALA A 382 5.83 -26.48 23.73
C ALA A 382 7.18 -26.29 24.45
N ARG A 383 7.85 -25.15 24.27
CA ARG A 383 9.13 -24.83 24.91
C ARG A 383 8.98 -24.57 26.42
N LEU A 384 8.06 -23.71 26.81
CA LEU A 384 7.98 -23.21 28.19
C LEU A 384 7.12 -24.10 29.09
N THR A 385 6.00 -24.66 28.59
CA THR A 385 5.07 -25.46 29.39
C THR A 385 5.36 -26.95 29.30
N LEU A 386 5.59 -27.44 28.04
CA LEU A 386 5.88 -28.87 27.84
C LEU A 386 7.38 -29.20 27.93
N ARG A 387 8.24 -28.19 28.09
CA ARG A 387 9.70 -28.30 28.22
C ARG A 387 10.36 -29.13 27.10
N LYS A 388 9.83 -29.05 25.89
CA LYS A 388 10.34 -29.75 24.73
C LYS A 388 11.63 -29.12 24.19
N SER A 389 12.45 -29.93 23.49
CA SER A 389 13.57 -29.42 22.69
C SER A 389 13.10 -28.39 21.65
N VAL A 390 14.01 -27.63 21.04
CA VAL A 390 13.66 -26.71 19.93
C VAL A 390 13.04 -27.48 18.78
N GLU A 391 13.64 -28.61 18.40
CA GLU A 391 13.19 -29.47 17.31
C GLU A 391 11.79 -30.03 17.56
N ASP A 392 11.55 -30.56 18.79
CA ASP A 392 10.25 -31.13 19.16
C ASP A 392 9.17 -30.05 19.33
N ALA A 393 9.55 -28.83 19.69
CA ALA A 393 8.62 -27.71 19.76
C ALA A 393 8.21 -27.24 18.35
N ILE A 394 9.13 -27.25 17.38
CA ILE A 394 8.81 -26.99 15.97
C ILE A 394 7.89 -28.09 15.43
N ARG A 395 8.19 -29.39 15.65
CA ARG A 395 7.27 -30.47 15.26
C ARG A 395 5.88 -30.31 15.89
N TYR A 396 5.83 -29.94 17.15
CA TYR A 396 4.58 -29.70 17.84
C TYR A 396 3.78 -28.55 17.21
N ALA A 397 4.43 -27.44 16.84
CA ALA A 397 3.78 -26.32 16.18
C ALA A 397 3.23 -26.76 14.80
N PHE A 398 4.03 -27.38 13.95
CA PHE A 398 3.58 -27.90 12.65
C PHE A 398 2.41 -28.88 12.79
N HIS A 399 2.49 -29.83 13.73
CA HIS A 399 1.43 -30.82 13.95
C HIS A 399 0.13 -30.16 14.45
N THR A 400 0.23 -29.11 15.24
CA THR A 400 -0.94 -28.50 15.88
C THR A 400 -1.65 -27.48 15.02
N VAL A 401 -0.89 -26.63 14.30
CA VAL A 401 -1.44 -25.50 13.53
C VAL A 401 -1.08 -25.53 12.04
N GLY A 402 -0.10 -26.31 11.61
CA GLY A 402 0.39 -26.28 10.22
C GLY A 402 -0.70 -26.55 9.17
N VAL A 403 -1.60 -27.52 9.39
CA VAL A 403 -2.73 -27.79 8.49
C VAL A 403 -3.72 -26.62 8.48
N ALA A 404 -4.01 -26.04 9.65
CA ALA A 404 -4.95 -24.93 9.74
C ALA A 404 -4.40 -23.71 9.00
N LEU A 405 -3.13 -23.35 9.22
CA LEU A 405 -2.46 -22.23 8.53
C LEU A 405 -2.46 -22.40 7.01
N MET A 406 -2.16 -23.62 6.51
CA MET A 406 -2.22 -23.86 5.06
C MET A 406 -3.64 -23.70 4.49
N ILE A 407 -4.65 -24.21 5.19
CA ILE A 407 -6.05 -24.12 4.73
C ILE A 407 -6.51 -22.66 4.75
N THR A 408 -6.22 -21.90 5.82
CA THR A 408 -6.61 -20.49 5.93
C THR A 408 -5.93 -19.65 4.85
N SER A 409 -4.62 -19.81 4.67
CA SER A 409 -3.87 -19.10 3.62
C SER A 409 -4.35 -19.48 2.22
N ALA A 410 -4.64 -20.77 1.96
CA ALA A 410 -5.17 -21.22 0.65
C ALA A 410 -6.55 -20.61 0.36
N ILE A 411 -7.43 -20.52 1.36
CA ILE A 411 -8.75 -19.89 1.23
C ILE A 411 -8.60 -18.39 0.96
N LEU A 412 -7.71 -17.70 1.69
CA LEU A 412 -7.45 -16.28 1.50
C LEU A 412 -6.85 -15.98 0.12
N VAL A 413 -5.81 -16.73 -0.28
CA VAL A 413 -5.21 -16.61 -1.62
C VAL A 413 -6.27 -16.84 -2.70
N GLY A 414 -7.07 -17.91 -2.58
CA GLY A 414 -8.16 -18.17 -3.52
C GLY A 414 -9.19 -17.05 -3.55
N GLY A 415 -9.62 -16.55 -2.37
CA GLY A 415 -10.57 -15.46 -2.25
C GLY A 415 -10.09 -14.15 -2.89
N PHE A 416 -8.83 -13.76 -2.61
CA PHE A 416 -8.26 -12.55 -3.22
C PHE A 416 -7.95 -12.71 -4.72
N THR A 417 -7.60 -13.92 -5.16
CA THR A 417 -7.41 -14.20 -6.60
C THR A 417 -8.72 -14.05 -7.39
N VAL A 418 -9.89 -14.25 -6.77
CA VAL A 418 -11.18 -14.00 -7.44
C VAL A 418 -11.33 -12.54 -7.86
N MET A 419 -10.66 -11.60 -7.18
CA MET A 419 -10.66 -10.17 -7.58
C MET A 419 -10.00 -9.94 -8.95
N GLU A 420 -9.21 -10.89 -9.47
CA GLU A 420 -8.68 -10.86 -10.86
C GLU A 420 -9.78 -10.76 -11.93
N PHE A 421 -10.97 -11.25 -11.63
CA PHE A 421 -12.12 -11.17 -12.52
C PHE A 421 -12.87 -9.83 -12.44
N SER A 422 -12.38 -8.88 -11.64
CA SER A 422 -12.95 -7.53 -11.57
C SER A 422 -12.59 -6.74 -12.81
N HIS A 423 -13.58 -6.04 -13.35
CA HIS A 423 -13.39 -5.06 -14.42
C HIS A 423 -12.80 -3.71 -13.91
N PHE A 424 -12.63 -3.58 -12.59
CA PHE A 424 -12.05 -2.42 -11.96
C PHE A 424 -10.59 -2.73 -11.58
N ASN A 425 -9.64 -2.22 -12.37
CA ASN A 425 -8.23 -2.54 -12.29
C ASN A 425 -7.59 -2.30 -10.90
N PRO A 426 -7.94 -1.24 -10.13
CA PRO A 426 -7.41 -1.07 -8.78
C PRO A 426 -7.76 -2.22 -7.83
N SER A 427 -9.01 -2.75 -7.90
CA SER A 427 -9.40 -3.93 -7.12
C SER A 427 -8.64 -5.19 -7.54
N ARG A 428 -8.46 -5.37 -8.86
CA ARG A 428 -7.71 -6.47 -9.44
C ARG A 428 -6.25 -6.48 -8.96
N ALA A 429 -5.56 -5.35 -9.10
CA ALA A 429 -4.17 -5.17 -8.65
C ALA A 429 -4.02 -5.40 -7.14
N MET A 430 -4.91 -4.80 -6.33
CA MET A 430 -4.94 -4.99 -4.88
C MET A 430 -5.14 -6.46 -4.50
N GLY A 431 -6.10 -7.15 -5.12
CA GLY A 431 -6.39 -8.57 -4.86
C GLY A 431 -5.21 -9.47 -5.19
N LEU A 432 -4.59 -9.30 -6.36
CA LEU A 432 -3.44 -10.09 -6.79
C LEU A 432 -2.22 -9.87 -5.90
N LEU A 433 -1.89 -8.62 -5.58
CA LEU A 433 -0.75 -8.32 -4.73
C LEU A 433 -0.96 -8.85 -3.31
N LEU A 434 -2.19 -8.77 -2.79
CA LEU A 434 -2.52 -9.32 -1.47
C LEU A 434 -2.46 -10.86 -1.47
N ALA A 435 -2.99 -11.53 -2.51
CA ALA A 435 -2.87 -12.97 -2.68
C ALA A 435 -1.40 -13.42 -2.76
N LEU A 436 -0.57 -12.71 -3.52
CA LEU A 436 0.87 -12.94 -3.62
C LEU A 436 1.55 -12.78 -2.25
N THR A 437 1.23 -11.71 -1.52
CA THR A 437 1.82 -11.43 -0.20
C THR A 437 1.49 -12.54 0.80
N ILE A 438 0.23 -13.02 0.84
CA ILE A 438 -0.20 -14.10 1.74
C ILE A 438 0.47 -15.42 1.35
N ALA A 439 0.58 -15.74 0.05
CA ALA A 439 1.26 -16.94 -0.42
C ALA A 439 2.75 -16.93 -0.01
N VAL A 440 3.43 -15.80 -0.18
CA VAL A 440 4.82 -15.61 0.24
C VAL A 440 4.94 -15.69 1.77
N ALA A 441 4.00 -15.14 2.53
CA ALA A 441 3.98 -15.22 3.98
C ALA A 441 3.95 -16.66 4.48
N LEU A 442 3.06 -17.49 3.92
CA LEU A 442 3.00 -18.92 4.25
C LEU A 442 4.33 -19.63 3.98
N VAL A 443 5.00 -19.31 2.88
CA VAL A 443 6.32 -19.86 2.55
C VAL A 443 7.37 -19.44 3.59
N ILE A 444 7.37 -18.18 4.00
CA ILE A 444 8.28 -17.64 5.02
C ILE A 444 8.02 -18.28 6.38
N ASP A 445 6.77 -18.40 6.80
CA ASP A 445 6.39 -18.99 8.08
C ASP A 445 6.77 -20.49 8.17
N PHE A 446 6.77 -21.21 7.05
CA PHE A 446 7.11 -22.63 7.05
C PHE A 446 8.60 -22.90 6.76
N LEU A 447 9.27 -22.08 5.94
CA LEU A 447 10.63 -22.35 5.48
C LEU A 447 11.71 -21.44 6.08
N LEU A 448 11.36 -20.25 6.57
CA LEU A 448 12.32 -19.30 7.15
C LEU A 448 12.19 -19.22 8.68
N LEU A 449 10.98 -19.11 9.22
CA LEU A 449 10.75 -18.93 10.66
C LEU A 449 11.28 -20.11 11.50
N PRO A 450 11.02 -21.41 11.17
CA PRO A 450 11.55 -22.51 11.96
C PRO A 450 13.09 -22.60 11.96
N PRO A 451 13.81 -22.50 10.82
CA PRO A 451 15.25 -22.37 10.82
C PRO A 451 15.80 -21.20 11.63
N LEU A 452 15.13 -20.04 11.58
CA LEU A 452 15.48 -18.86 12.37
C LEU A 452 15.37 -19.16 13.87
N LEU A 453 14.30 -19.84 14.31
CA LEU A 453 14.13 -20.27 15.69
C LEU A 453 15.22 -21.26 16.13
N MET A 454 15.61 -22.22 15.27
CA MET A 454 16.69 -23.18 15.57
C MET A 454 18.05 -22.47 15.76
N LEU A 455 18.31 -21.39 15.02
CA LEU A 455 19.57 -20.63 15.10
C LEU A 455 19.61 -19.67 16.29
N THR A 456 18.44 -19.18 16.72
CA THR A 456 18.34 -18.06 17.69
C THR A 456 17.88 -18.48 19.08
N ASP A 457 17.06 -19.54 19.23
CA ASP A 457 16.56 -20.01 20.54
C ASP A 457 17.60 -20.90 21.25
N ARG A 458 18.50 -20.26 21.99
CA ARG A 458 19.54 -20.93 22.82
C ARG A 458 19.10 -21.19 24.26
N ARG A 459 17.79 -21.21 24.56
CA ARG A 459 17.31 -21.49 25.93
C ARG A 459 17.63 -22.94 26.31
N ASN A 460 18.67 -23.16 27.12
CA ASN A 460 18.99 -24.45 27.72
C ASN A 460 18.08 -24.69 28.93
N LEU A 461 16.91 -25.34 28.69
CA LEU A 461 15.97 -25.71 29.76
C LEU A 461 16.48 -26.90 30.59
N SER A 462 17.57 -27.56 30.18
CA SER A 462 18.21 -28.67 30.91
C SER A 462 18.97 -28.19 32.15
N THR A 463 19.50 -26.98 32.18
CA THR A 463 20.32 -26.47 33.30
C THR A 463 19.48 -26.13 34.54
N GLU A 464 18.19 -25.75 34.37
CA GLU A 464 17.30 -25.52 35.50
C GLU A 464 16.80 -26.81 36.18
N GLN A 465 16.76 -27.94 35.46
CA GLN A 465 16.40 -29.23 36.05
C GLN A 465 17.47 -29.75 36.98
N THR A 466 18.76 -29.59 36.60
CA THR A 466 19.88 -29.98 37.47
C THR A 466 19.90 -29.11 38.73
N ALA A 467 19.70 -27.80 38.60
CA ALA A 467 19.68 -26.91 39.77
C ALA A 467 18.49 -27.13 40.73
N VAL A 468 17.32 -27.51 40.21
CA VAL A 468 16.15 -27.85 41.04
C VAL A 468 16.29 -29.23 41.68
N THR A 469 16.85 -30.21 40.97
CA THR A 469 17.12 -31.56 41.48
C THR A 469 18.17 -31.52 42.57
N ASP A 470 19.27 -30.80 42.35
CA ASP A 470 20.35 -30.58 43.30
C ASP A 470 19.84 -29.87 44.58
N THR A 471 18.93 -28.87 44.40
CA THR A 471 18.35 -28.13 45.53
C THR A 471 17.34 -29.01 46.32
N VAL A 472 16.64 -29.91 45.67
CA VAL A 472 15.71 -30.86 46.35
C VAL A 472 16.48 -31.99 47.01
N GLU A 473 17.51 -32.55 46.38
CA GLU A 473 18.40 -33.54 46.99
C GLU A 473 19.18 -32.97 48.22
N ASP A 474 19.65 -31.75 48.11
CA ASP A 474 20.35 -31.06 49.22
C ASP A 474 19.39 -30.80 50.39
N LYS A 475 18.14 -30.47 50.14
CA LYS A 475 17.09 -30.34 51.16
C LYS A 475 16.72 -31.68 51.78
N LEU A 476 16.59 -32.74 50.99
CA LEU A 476 16.32 -34.08 51.46
C LEU A 476 17.48 -34.67 52.29
N ASN A 477 18.71 -34.41 51.89
CA ASN A 477 19.87 -34.85 52.64
C ASN A 477 20.06 -34.09 53.96
N ARG A 478 19.72 -32.81 54.02
CA ARG A 478 19.70 -32.04 55.33
C ARG A 478 18.62 -32.54 56.27
N GLN A 479 17.45 -32.98 55.77
CA GLN A 479 16.41 -33.56 56.61
C GLN A 479 16.70 -35.00 57.12
N ARG A 480 17.69 -35.69 56.54
CA ARG A 480 18.12 -37.03 56.97
C ARG A 480 19.29 -37.00 57.96
N THR A 481 19.86 -35.84 58.19
CA THR A 481 21.02 -35.65 59.11
C THR A 481 20.64 -34.91 60.35
N GLU A 482 19.41 -34.48 60.51
CA GLU A 482 18.74 -34.07 61.78
C GLU A 482 17.85 -35.23 62.32
#